data_513ce7c60b0b24ff0ddc6dafe49ee574
#
_entry.id   513ce7c60b0b24ff0ddc6dafe49ee574
#
_cell.length_a   1.000
_cell.length_b   1.000
_cell.length_c   1.000
_cell.angle_alpha   90.00
_cell.angle_beta   90.00
_cell.angle_gamma   90.00
#
_symmetry.space_group_name_H-M   'P 1'
#
loop_
_entity.id
_entity.type
_entity.pdbx_description
1 polymer ?
#
loop_
_entity_poly.entity_id
_entity_poly.type
_entity_poly.pdbx_seq_one_letter_code
_entity_poly.pdbx_strand_id
1 'polypeptide(L)'
;PPDYSSAASDVYKRQLVTSRESNSENPNYFLRDLQNGTKRQITFFDNPYKKLEQLKKEVINYKRKDGIDLSAVVYTLNTYESDNEGRLPVLIWAYPREYTSKKVASQVRNSPYRFTRINYGSPIFWALRGYAVMASTEMPIVGFDGDQPNDSFREQLIMNAEAAIDKIVDMGIGDRDRVGLGGHSYGAFMTANLLAHSDLFAAGIARSGAYNRTFTPFGFQREERTYWEAPELYNYMSPFMHADKVNEPLLLIHGEEDNNSGTFPVQSIRFFNAIKGHGGTSKLVMLPRESHGYRAKESILHMLYEMDSWLETHVKNKNTKPDDTTIRKN
;
A
#
# COMPACT_ATOMS: atom_id res chain seq x y z
N PRO A 1 18.84 18.65 -8.07
CA PRO A 1 17.80 17.71 -8.49
C PRO A 1 17.98 17.40 -9.97
N PRO A 2 17.91 16.12 -10.39
CA PRO A 2 17.98 15.81 -11.81
C PRO A 2 16.75 16.38 -12.53
N ASP A 3 17.00 17.04 -13.66
CA ASP A 3 15.94 17.50 -14.55
C ASP A 3 15.42 16.30 -15.36
N TYR A 4 14.22 15.82 -15.04
CA TYR A 4 13.56 14.81 -15.85
C TYR A 4 12.90 15.50 -17.05
N SER A 5 13.39 15.20 -18.26
CA SER A 5 12.85 15.74 -19.50
C SER A 5 11.96 14.73 -20.21
N SER A 6 10.69 15.08 -20.39
CA SER A 6 9.96 14.63 -21.57
C SER A 6 10.13 15.70 -22.63
N ALA A 7 10.96 15.43 -23.64
CA ALA A 7 11.24 16.40 -24.66
C ALA A 7 10.20 16.33 -25.78
N ALA A 8 9.50 17.42 -26.03
CA ALA A 8 8.93 17.70 -27.34
C ALA A 8 9.97 18.51 -28.11
N SER A 9 10.66 17.89 -29.07
CA SER A 9 11.60 18.59 -29.91
C SER A 9 10.91 19.14 -31.16
N ASP A 10 11.00 20.41 -31.41
CA ASP A 10 10.66 21.02 -32.69
C ASP A 10 11.89 21.01 -33.57
N VAL A 11 11.77 20.43 -34.78
CA VAL A 11 12.88 20.17 -35.74
C VAL A 11 13.67 21.41 -36.18
N TYR A 12 13.15 22.59 -35.96
CA TYR A 12 13.81 23.88 -36.34
C TYR A 12 14.54 24.59 -35.18
N LYS A 13 14.65 23.94 -33.98
CA LYS A 13 14.82 24.77 -32.81
C LYS A 13 15.83 24.34 -31.79
N ARG A 14 16.44 25.30 -31.39
CA ARG A 14 17.41 25.57 -30.36
C ARG A 14 16.80 25.57 -28.95
N GLN A 15 15.53 25.27 -28.81
CA GLN A 15 14.82 25.34 -27.53
C GLN A 15 14.15 24.02 -27.15
N LEU A 16 14.22 23.72 -25.87
CA LEU A 16 13.64 22.49 -25.28
C LEU A 16 12.75 22.87 -24.10
N VAL A 17 11.55 22.33 -24.04
CA VAL A 17 10.71 22.42 -22.85
C VAL A 17 11.04 21.23 -21.94
N THR A 18 11.41 21.52 -20.70
CA THR A 18 11.73 20.52 -19.68
C THR A 18 10.83 20.72 -18.49
N SER A 19 10.56 19.64 -17.74
CA SER A 19 9.92 19.69 -16.42
C SER A 19 10.95 19.51 -15.34
N ARG A 20 10.81 20.27 -14.25
CA ARG A 20 11.60 20.12 -13.02
C ARG A 20 10.68 19.98 -11.83
N GLU A 21 10.98 19.01 -10.98
CA GLU A 21 10.30 18.79 -9.69
C GLU A 21 11.33 18.42 -8.61
N SER A 22 10.93 18.53 -7.35
CA SER A 22 11.63 17.95 -6.22
C SER A 22 10.62 17.31 -5.24
N ASN A 23 11.06 16.77 -4.14
CA ASN A 23 10.16 16.24 -3.11
C ASN A 23 9.18 17.30 -2.54
N SER A 24 9.58 18.58 -2.56
CA SER A 24 8.80 19.73 -2.04
C SER A 24 8.33 20.70 -3.10
N GLU A 25 8.94 20.69 -4.30
CA GLU A 25 8.58 21.58 -5.42
C GLU A 25 7.67 20.86 -6.40
N ASN A 26 6.46 21.41 -6.61
CA ASN A 26 5.54 20.94 -7.63
C ASN A 26 6.17 21.02 -9.02
N PRO A 27 5.94 20.05 -9.94
CA PRO A 27 6.47 20.11 -11.29
C PRO A 27 6.14 21.43 -11.98
N ASN A 28 7.17 22.11 -12.45
CA ASN A 28 7.07 23.32 -13.26
C ASN A 28 7.83 23.14 -14.56
N TYR A 29 7.38 23.83 -15.61
CA TYR A 29 7.99 23.77 -16.91
C TYR A 29 8.99 24.91 -17.12
N PHE A 30 10.06 24.59 -17.85
CA PHE A 30 11.16 25.49 -18.16
C PHE A 30 11.48 25.43 -19.65
N LEU A 31 11.68 26.57 -20.25
CA LEU A 31 12.24 26.69 -21.60
C LEU A 31 13.75 26.78 -21.50
N ARG A 32 14.45 25.85 -22.13
CA ARG A 32 15.91 25.84 -22.25
C ARG A 32 16.34 26.24 -23.65
N ASP A 33 17.25 27.19 -23.77
CA ASP A 33 17.94 27.46 -25.01
C ASP A 33 19.17 26.56 -25.12
N LEU A 34 19.22 25.74 -26.16
CA LEU A 34 20.28 24.77 -26.38
C LEU A 34 21.59 25.39 -26.92
N GLN A 35 21.55 26.65 -27.39
CA GLN A 35 22.74 27.32 -27.88
C GLN A 35 23.53 28.04 -26.78
N ASN A 36 22.83 28.76 -25.93
CA ASN A 36 23.45 29.58 -24.88
C ASN A 36 23.28 29.00 -23.47
N GLY A 37 22.56 27.84 -23.33
CA GLY A 37 22.35 27.17 -22.06
C GLY A 37 21.40 27.89 -21.10
N THR A 38 20.74 28.98 -21.51
CA THR A 38 19.83 29.71 -20.63
C THR A 38 18.57 28.90 -20.33
N LYS A 39 18.04 29.04 -19.10
CA LYS A 39 16.83 28.41 -18.64
C LYS A 39 15.87 29.46 -18.10
N ARG A 40 14.63 29.48 -18.61
CA ARG A 40 13.57 30.37 -18.17
C ARG A 40 12.37 29.52 -17.71
N GLN A 41 11.90 29.75 -16.50
CA GLN A 41 10.65 29.15 -16.01
C GLN A 41 9.45 29.72 -16.76
N ILE A 42 8.52 28.85 -17.16
CA ILE A 42 7.32 29.21 -17.92
C ILE A 42 6.02 28.88 -17.23
N THR A 43 6.04 28.05 -16.15
CA THR A 43 4.91 27.84 -15.26
C THR A 43 5.31 28.04 -13.81
N PHE A 44 4.36 28.42 -12.94
CA PHE A 44 4.58 28.77 -11.54
C PHE A 44 3.53 28.12 -10.66
N PHE A 45 3.46 26.78 -10.71
CA PHE A 45 2.53 25.99 -9.88
C PHE A 45 3.08 25.87 -8.46
N ASP A 46 2.32 26.36 -7.50
CA ASP A 46 2.65 26.21 -6.07
C ASP A 46 2.50 24.77 -5.60
N ASN A 47 3.13 24.44 -4.46
CA ASN A 47 2.89 23.19 -3.77
C ASN A 47 1.48 23.18 -3.13
N PRO A 48 0.55 22.34 -3.62
CA PRO A 48 -0.80 22.25 -3.05
C PRO A 48 -0.85 21.50 -1.71
N TYR A 49 0.26 20.85 -1.32
CA TYR A 49 0.34 19.95 -0.17
C TYR A 49 1.35 20.45 0.89
N LYS A 50 1.29 21.73 1.24
CA LYS A 50 2.24 22.36 2.18
C LYS A 50 2.43 21.60 3.50
N LYS A 51 1.39 20.95 4.01
CA LYS A 51 1.50 20.13 5.23
C LYS A 51 2.43 18.92 5.08
N LEU A 52 2.63 18.42 3.87
CA LEU A 52 3.53 17.30 3.61
C LEU A 52 5.02 17.70 3.65
N GLU A 53 5.33 19.01 3.67
CA GLU A 53 6.70 19.52 3.88
C GLU A 53 7.25 19.17 5.28
N GLN A 54 6.36 18.80 6.21
CA GLN A 54 6.72 18.27 7.52
C GLN A 54 7.20 16.82 7.49
N LEU A 55 7.15 16.17 6.34
CA LEU A 55 7.54 14.78 6.19
C LEU A 55 8.92 14.63 5.56
N LYS A 56 9.75 13.81 6.19
CA LYS A 56 10.94 13.23 5.56
C LYS A 56 10.49 12.10 4.64
N LYS A 57 11.01 12.08 3.41
CA LYS A 57 10.80 11.01 2.42
C LYS A 57 12.12 10.33 2.14
N GLU A 58 12.16 9.03 2.29
CA GLU A 58 13.34 8.22 2.04
C GLU A 58 12.99 7.00 1.18
N VAL A 59 13.76 6.74 0.13
CA VAL A 59 13.67 5.48 -0.63
C VAL A 59 14.67 4.52 -0.02
N ILE A 60 14.16 3.41 0.49
CA ILE A 60 14.98 2.35 1.10
C ILE A 60 15.06 1.15 0.16
N ASN A 61 16.23 0.52 0.14
CA ASN A 61 16.46 -0.72 -0.59
C ASN A 61 16.83 -1.80 0.42
N TYR A 62 16.33 -3.00 0.18
CA TYR A 62 16.58 -4.17 1.01
C TYR A 62 16.48 -5.43 0.17
N LYS A 63 16.81 -6.56 0.74
CA LYS A 63 16.87 -7.81 0.01
C LYS A 63 15.99 -8.86 0.67
N ARG A 64 15.19 -9.54 -0.14
CA ARG A 64 14.44 -10.73 0.26
C ARG A 64 15.40 -11.91 0.47
N LYS A 65 15.07 -12.87 1.33
CA LYS A 65 15.94 -13.99 1.70
C LYS A 65 16.39 -14.87 0.53
N ASP A 66 15.61 -14.89 -0.57
CA ASP A 66 15.96 -15.60 -1.82
C ASP A 66 16.75 -14.73 -2.81
N GLY A 67 17.21 -13.54 -2.38
CA GLY A 67 18.09 -12.67 -3.11
C GLY A 67 17.42 -11.65 -4.03
N ILE A 68 16.09 -11.55 -4.04
CA ILE A 68 15.37 -10.51 -4.81
C ILE A 68 15.57 -9.16 -4.13
N ASP A 69 15.98 -8.15 -4.92
CA ASP A 69 16.08 -6.78 -4.45
C ASP A 69 14.70 -6.14 -4.37
N LEU A 70 14.42 -5.49 -3.27
CA LEU A 70 13.16 -4.84 -2.95
C LEU A 70 13.38 -3.37 -2.60
N SER A 71 12.36 -2.56 -2.79
CA SER A 71 12.37 -1.17 -2.33
C SER A 71 11.03 -0.76 -1.71
N ALA A 72 11.09 0.29 -0.88
CA ALA A 72 9.92 0.98 -0.36
C ALA A 72 10.22 2.47 -0.22
N VAL A 73 9.16 3.28 -0.10
CA VAL A 73 9.28 4.70 0.26
C VAL A 73 8.80 4.87 1.69
N VAL A 74 9.70 5.28 2.57
CA VAL A 74 9.39 5.55 3.97
C VAL A 74 9.09 7.02 4.17
N TYR A 75 8.00 7.31 4.86
CA TYR A 75 7.63 8.65 5.31
C TYR A 75 7.55 8.69 6.83
N THR A 76 8.23 9.65 7.44
CA THR A 76 8.17 9.97 8.87
C THR A 76 8.04 11.48 9.04
N LEU A 77 7.73 11.97 10.24
CA LEU A 77 7.89 13.39 10.54
C LEU A 77 9.36 13.77 10.39
N ASN A 78 9.63 14.95 9.84
CA ASN A 78 11.01 15.46 9.68
C ASN A 78 11.67 15.82 11.03
N THR A 79 10.86 15.98 12.09
CA THR A 79 11.30 16.20 13.47
C THR A 79 11.57 14.90 14.22
N TYR A 80 11.21 13.74 13.66
CA TYR A 80 11.39 12.45 14.31
C TYR A 80 12.86 12.05 14.38
N GLU A 81 13.33 11.73 15.58
CA GLU A 81 14.65 11.21 15.86
C GLU A 81 14.52 9.92 16.70
N SER A 82 14.91 8.79 16.12
CA SER A 82 14.76 7.45 16.73
C SER A 82 15.42 7.33 18.10
N ASP A 83 16.54 7.99 18.30
CA ASP A 83 17.30 7.95 19.55
C ASP A 83 16.58 8.66 20.71
N ASN A 84 15.70 9.61 20.41
CA ASN A 84 15.01 10.44 21.41
C ASN A 84 13.55 10.05 21.63
N GLU A 85 12.86 9.56 20.58
CA GLU A 85 11.41 9.35 20.61
C GLU A 85 11.00 7.87 20.63
N GLY A 86 11.98 6.95 20.51
CA GLY A 86 11.73 5.52 20.43
C GLY A 86 11.15 5.09 19.08
N ARG A 87 10.79 3.82 18.96
CA ARG A 87 10.29 3.23 17.71
C ARG A 87 8.84 3.62 17.44
N LEU A 88 8.53 3.91 16.17
CA LEU A 88 7.21 4.30 15.71
C LEU A 88 6.34 3.08 15.36
N PRO A 89 5.00 3.18 15.51
CA PRO A 89 4.09 2.27 14.83
C PRO A 89 4.30 2.37 13.32
N VAL A 90 4.21 1.25 12.62
CA VAL A 90 4.45 1.18 11.17
C VAL A 90 3.13 0.94 10.45
N LEU A 91 2.94 1.60 9.29
CA LEU A 91 1.89 1.27 8.34
C LEU A 91 2.54 0.87 7.01
N ILE A 92 2.42 -0.40 6.64
CA ILE A 92 2.81 -0.89 5.32
C ILE A 92 1.59 -0.83 4.40
N TRP A 93 1.75 -0.17 3.24
CA TRP A 93 0.72 -0.10 2.22
C TRP A 93 1.28 -0.58 0.89
N ALA A 94 0.73 -1.69 0.39
CA ALA A 94 1.32 -2.40 -0.74
C ALA A 94 0.28 -2.95 -1.73
N TYR A 95 0.80 -3.35 -2.88
CA TYR A 95 0.05 -3.99 -3.96
C TYR A 95 0.97 -5.01 -4.63
N PRO A 96 0.70 -6.32 -4.56
CA PRO A 96 1.56 -7.32 -5.17
C PRO A 96 1.50 -7.27 -6.69
N ARG A 97 2.57 -7.73 -7.32
CA ARG A 97 2.68 -7.84 -8.78
C ARG A 97 3.42 -9.12 -9.15
N GLU A 98 2.89 -9.82 -10.12
CA GLU A 98 3.49 -11.03 -10.66
C GLU A 98 4.52 -10.69 -11.74
N TYR A 99 5.62 -11.44 -11.75
CA TYR A 99 6.72 -11.30 -12.69
C TYR A 99 7.21 -12.68 -13.15
N THR A 100 7.63 -12.77 -14.39
CA THR A 100 8.28 -13.96 -14.97
C THR A 100 9.81 -13.88 -14.92
N SER A 101 10.38 -12.83 -14.33
CA SER A 101 11.82 -12.57 -14.29
C SER A 101 12.23 -11.82 -13.03
N LYS A 102 13.22 -12.35 -12.30
CA LYS A 102 13.87 -11.69 -11.14
C LYS A 102 14.40 -10.30 -11.50
N LYS A 103 15.03 -10.16 -12.66
CA LYS A 103 15.62 -8.89 -13.12
C LYS A 103 14.59 -7.79 -13.26
N VAL A 104 13.38 -8.13 -13.73
CA VAL A 104 12.29 -7.16 -13.87
C VAL A 104 11.67 -6.84 -12.50
N ALA A 105 11.53 -7.85 -11.65
CA ALA A 105 11.00 -7.70 -10.28
C ALA A 105 11.89 -6.82 -9.40
N SER A 106 13.22 -6.87 -9.59
CA SER A 106 14.22 -6.12 -8.81
C SER A 106 14.47 -4.70 -9.29
N GLN A 107 13.67 -4.16 -10.23
CA GLN A 107 13.86 -2.79 -10.72
C GLN A 107 13.32 -1.76 -9.74
N VAL A 108 14.18 -0.90 -9.22
CA VAL A 108 13.78 0.25 -8.38
C VAL A 108 13.03 1.27 -9.23
N ARG A 109 11.78 1.56 -8.86
CA ARG A 109 10.88 2.46 -9.61
C ARG A 109 10.63 3.77 -8.87
N ASN A 110 11.05 3.86 -7.62
CA ASN A 110 10.86 5.02 -6.77
C ASN A 110 12.05 5.98 -6.84
N SER A 111 11.80 7.26 -6.56
CA SER A 111 12.82 8.30 -6.51
C SER A 111 12.57 9.22 -5.31
N PRO A 112 13.61 9.53 -4.51
CA PRO A 112 13.49 10.49 -3.41
C PRO A 112 13.26 11.92 -3.90
N TYR A 113 13.56 12.19 -5.15
CA TYR A 113 13.45 13.54 -5.73
C TYR A 113 12.12 13.82 -6.42
N ARG A 114 11.27 12.80 -6.60
CA ARG A 114 9.95 12.99 -7.22
C ARG A 114 9.00 13.68 -6.26
N PHE A 115 8.23 14.65 -6.76
CA PHE A 115 7.19 15.32 -5.98
C PHE A 115 6.17 14.32 -5.42
N THR A 116 5.82 14.48 -4.15
CA THR A 116 4.85 13.61 -3.49
C THR A 116 3.44 14.06 -3.83
N ARG A 117 2.75 13.29 -4.66
CA ARG A 117 1.33 13.48 -4.96
C ARG A 117 0.49 12.58 -4.08
N ILE A 118 -0.56 13.14 -3.52
CA ILE A 118 -1.53 12.40 -2.70
C ILE A 118 -2.91 12.41 -3.36
N ASN A 119 -3.67 11.39 -3.04
CA ASN A 119 -5.10 11.31 -3.28
C ASN A 119 -5.79 10.79 -2.02
N TYR A 120 -7.12 10.65 -2.05
CA TYR A 120 -7.89 10.18 -0.90
C TYR A 120 -7.43 8.80 -0.36
N GLY A 121 -6.83 7.99 -1.22
CA GLY A 121 -6.38 6.64 -0.88
C GLY A 121 -4.94 6.55 -0.39
N SER A 122 -4.22 7.67 -0.33
CA SER A 122 -2.80 7.68 0.06
C SER A 122 -2.61 7.33 1.53
N PRO A 123 -1.71 6.39 1.87
CA PRO A 123 -1.39 6.05 3.26
C PRO A 123 -0.55 7.13 3.96
N ILE A 124 0.01 8.08 3.23
CA ILE A 124 0.95 9.10 3.71
C ILE A 124 0.33 10.00 4.79
N PHE A 125 -1.00 10.11 4.85
CA PHE A 125 -1.70 10.86 5.90
C PHE A 125 -1.31 10.41 7.31
N TRP A 126 -1.05 9.12 7.51
CA TRP A 126 -0.69 8.57 8.82
C TRP A 126 0.74 8.89 9.25
N ALA A 127 1.62 9.31 8.33
CA ALA A 127 2.92 9.85 8.72
C ALA A 127 2.77 11.16 9.52
N LEU A 128 1.78 12.00 9.18
CA LEU A 128 1.41 13.19 9.97
C LEU A 128 0.74 12.84 11.33
N ARG A 129 0.36 11.59 11.52
CA ARG A 129 -0.23 11.03 12.74
C ARG A 129 0.81 10.30 13.62
N GLY A 130 2.09 10.38 13.26
CA GLY A 130 3.19 9.76 14.00
C GLY A 130 3.43 8.29 13.70
N TYR A 131 3.08 7.84 12.50
CA TYR A 131 3.47 6.53 11.98
C TYR A 131 4.70 6.63 11.08
N ALA A 132 5.52 5.58 11.08
CA ALA A 132 6.40 5.33 9.96
C ALA A 132 5.58 4.67 8.83
N VAL A 133 5.36 5.38 7.72
CA VAL A 133 4.55 4.86 6.61
C VAL A 133 5.47 4.33 5.52
N MET A 134 5.38 3.04 5.26
CA MET A 134 6.04 2.38 4.12
C MET A 134 5.05 2.33 2.95
N ALA A 135 5.08 3.36 2.11
CA ALA A 135 4.29 3.44 0.89
C ALA A 135 5.04 2.82 -0.29
N SER A 136 4.30 2.38 -1.30
CA SER A 136 4.89 1.72 -2.50
C SER A 136 5.85 0.59 -2.13
N THR A 137 5.58 -0.11 -1.05
CA THR A 137 6.35 -1.29 -0.62
C THR A 137 6.21 -2.37 -1.68
N GLU A 138 7.32 -2.79 -2.24
CA GLU A 138 7.32 -3.79 -3.30
C GLU A 138 7.00 -5.17 -2.75
N MET A 139 6.05 -5.85 -3.40
CA MET A 139 5.59 -7.21 -3.08
C MET A 139 5.60 -8.06 -4.36
N PRO A 140 6.78 -8.32 -4.95
CA PRO A 140 6.86 -9.12 -6.17
C PRO A 140 6.57 -10.59 -5.91
N ILE A 141 5.79 -11.18 -6.81
CA ILE A 141 5.58 -12.62 -6.94
C ILE A 141 6.26 -13.05 -8.24
N VAL A 142 7.28 -13.90 -8.16
CA VAL A 142 8.14 -14.20 -9.28
C VAL A 142 8.08 -15.67 -9.63
N GLY A 143 7.80 -16.00 -10.88
CA GLY A 143 7.97 -17.34 -11.41
C GLY A 143 9.45 -17.65 -11.65
N PHE A 144 9.87 -18.88 -11.35
CA PHE A 144 11.23 -19.35 -11.53
C PHE A 144 11.26 -20.57 -12.46
N ASP A 145 12.23 -20.63 -13.34
CA ASP A 145 12.56 -21.82 -14.14
C ASP A 145 11.38 -22.46 -14.87
N GLY A 146 10.40 -21.63 -15.30
CA GLY A 146 9.20 -22.10 -16.00
C GLY A 146 7.96 -22.24 -15.11
N ASP A 147 8.10 -22.13 -13.79
CA ASP A 147 6.96 -22.13 -12.87
C ASP A 147 6.13 -20.84 -12.98
N GLN A 148 4.83 -20.96 -12.79
CA GLN A 148 3.96 -19.80 -12.72
C GLN A 148 4.18 -19.03 -11.41
N PRO A 149 4.17 -17.69 -11.43
CA PRO A 149 4.40 -16.89 -10.23
C PRO A 149 3.50 -17.28 -9.05
N ASN A 150 2.23 -17.57 -9.34
CA ASN A 150 1.21 -17.83 -8.33
C ASN A 150 1.32 -19.21 -7.65
N ASP A 151 2.13 -20.13 -8.18
CA ASP A 151 2.32 -21.46 -7.57
C ASP A 151 2.98 -21.38 -6.17
N SER A 152 3.69 -20.28 -5.88
CA SER A 152 4.28 -19.97 -4.57
C SER A 152 3.87 -18.59 -4.04
N PHE A 153 2.64 -18.18 -4.31
CA PHE A 153 2.14 -16.83 -3.99
C PHE A 153 2.26 -16.49 -2.50
N ARG A 154 1.80 -17.37 -1.61
CA ARG A 154 1.78 -17.11 -0.16
C ARG A 154 3.18 -17.02 0.42
N GLU A 155 4.03 -17.98 0.08
CA GLU A 155 5.42 -18.05 0.56
C GLU A 155 6.19 -16.80 0.15
N GLN A 156 6.00 -16.35 -1.08
CA GLN A 156 6.63 -15.14 -1.56
C GLN A 156 6.06 -13.88 -0.92
N LEU A 157 4.74 -13.81 -0.65
CA LEU A 157 4.16 -12.70 0.10
C LEU A 157 4.74 -12.59 1.50
N ILE A 158 4.83 -13.71 2.22
CA ILE A 158 5.40 -13.74 3.58
C ILE A 158 6.85 -13.29 3.55
N MET A 159 7.66 -13.81 2.64
CA MET A 159 9.05 -13.39 2.48
C MET A 159 9.21 -11.88 2.17
N ASN A 160 8.33 -11.32 1.37
CA ASN A 160 8.31 -9.89 1.07
C ASN A 160 7.98 -9.06 2.33
N ALA A 161 6.98 -9.50 3.08
CA ALA A 161 6.53 -8.82 4.30
C ALA A 161 7.60 -8.88 5.41
N GLU A 162 8.20 -10.06 5.64
CA GLU A 162 9.32 -10.24 6.57
C GLU A 162 10.46 -9.29 6.23
N ALA A 163 10.91 -9.28 4.97
CA ALA A 163 12.02 -8.43 4.54
C ALA A 163 11.73 -6.92 4.72
N ALA A 164 10.48 -6.49 4.48
CA ALA A 164 10.06 -5.10 4.67
C ALA A 164 10.06 -4.71 6.15
N ILE A 165 9.50 -5.58 7.01
CA ILE A 165 9.46 -5.36 8.46
C ILE A 165 10.87 -5.39 9.06
N ASP A 166 11.69 -6.38 8.71
CA ASP A 166 13.06 -6.47 9.19
C ASP A 166 13.82 -5.19 8.85
N LYS A 167 13.69 -4.71 7.61
CA LYS A 167 14.38 -3.49 7.17
C LYS A 167 14.02 -2.26 8.00
N ILE A 168 12.72 -1.99 8.25
CA ILE A 168 12.30 -0.79 9.00
C ILE A 168 12.66 -0.91 10.49
N VAL A 169 12.70 -2.12 11.02
CA VAL A 169 13.11 -2.43 12.39
C VAL A 169 14.63 -2.25 12.54
N ASP A 170 15.43 -2.77 11.60
CA ASP A 170 16.89 -2.65 11.60
C ASP A 170 17.37 -1.20 11.44
N MET A 171 16.57 -0.36 10.77
CA MET A 171 16.80 1.09 10.70
C MET A 171 16.55 1.80 12.04
N GLY A 172 16.08 1.11 13.08
CA GLY A 172 15.73 1.70 14.36
C GLY A 172 14.41 2.48 14.36
N ILE A 173 13.70 2.54 13.23
CA ILE A 173 12.50 3.38 13.05
C ILE A 173 11.23 2.66 13.51
N GLY A 174 11.02 1.42 13.02
CA GLY A 174 9.78 0.69 13.23
C GLY A 174 9.76 -0.16 14.50
N ASP A 175 8.59 -0.23 15.14
CA ASP A 175 8.30 -1.17 16.21
C ASP A 175 7.67 -2.44 15.60
N ARG A 176 8.35 -3.59 15.80
CA ARG A 176 7.92 -4.89 15.25
C ARG A 176 6.53 -5.31 15.73
N ASP A 177 6.17 -4.98 16.94
CA ASP A 177 4.90 -5.38 17.55
C ASP A 177 3.72 -4.48 17.13
N ARG A 178 4.01 -3.34 16.50
CA ARG A 178 3.04 -2.34 16.08
C ARG A 178 3.08 -2.08 14.58
N VAL A 179 2.98 -3.16 13.79
CA VAL A 179 2.94 -3.08 12.32
C VAL A 179 1.53 -3.29 11.80
N GLY A 180 0.95 -2.27 11.20
CA GLY A 180 -0.31 -2.34 10.45
C GLY A 180 -0.03 -2.62 8.96
N LEU A 181 -0.92 -3.38 8.34
CA LEU A 181 -0.87 -3.69 6.90
C LEU A 181 -2.13 -3.18 6.22
N GLY A 182 -2.00 -2.63 5.01
CA GLY A 182 -3.19 -2.29 4.24
C GLY A 182 -2.96 -2.31 2.73
N GLY A 183 -4.10 -2.31 2.03
CA GLY A 183 -4.12 -2.27 0.58
C GLY A 183 -5.52 -2.08 0.02
N HIS A 184 -5.56 -1.79 -1.28
CA HIS A 184 -6.79 -1.64 -2.05
C HIS A 184 -6.81 -2.66 -3.17
N SER A 185 -7.99 -3.21 -3.50
CA SER A 185 -8.15 -4.16 -4.60
C SER A 185 -7.28 -5.41 -4.40
N TYR A 186 -6.32 -5.68 -5.28
CA TYR A 186 -5.38 -6.79 -5.11
C TYR A 186 -4.45 -6.61 -3.89
N GLY A 187 -4.24 -5.36 -3.45
CA GLY A 187 -3.59 -5.07 -2.17
C GLY A 187 -4.43 -5.48 -0.95
N ALA A 188 -5.76 -5.39 -1.02
CA ALA A 188 -6.66 -5.89 0.01
C ALA A 188 -6.67 -7.42 0.07
N PHE A 189 -6.63 -8.07 -1.09
CA PHE A 189 -6.44 -9.51 -1.21
C PHE A 189 -5.12 -9.98 -0.57
N MET A 190 -4.02 -9.27 -0.86
CA MET A 190 -2.72 -9.48 -0.21
C MET A 190 -2.83 -9.35 1.32
N THR A 191 -3.46 -8.26 1.80
CA THR A 191 -3.65 -8.02 3.24
C THR A 191 -4.35 -9.20 3.90
N ALA A 192 -5.46 -9.68 3.33
CA ALA A 192 -6.21 -10.80 3.85
C ALA A 192 -5.40 -12.11 3.86
N ASN A 193 -4.60 -12.35 2.81
CA ASN A 193 -3.72 -13.53 2.75
C ASN A 193 -2.61 -13.48 3.81
N LEU A 194 -1.98 -12.33 4.00
CA LEU A 194 -0.91 -12.18 4.99
C LEU A 194 -1.44 -12.36 6.42
N LEU A 195 -2.65 -11.86 6.74
CA LEU A 195 -3.26 -12.09 8.05
C LEU A 195 -3.73 -13.55 8.25
N ALA A 196 -4.10 -14.25 7.19
CA ALA A 196 -4.49 -15.66 7.29
C ALA A 196 -3.30 -16.63 7.36
N HIS A 197 -2.08 -16.18 7.03
CA HIS A 197 -0.94 -17.09 6.86
C HIS A 197 0.36 -16.62 7.53
N SER A 198 0.31 -15.55 8.35
CA SER A 198 1.44 -15.07 9.15
C SER A 198 0.95 -14.31 10.37
N ASP A 199 1.77 -14.25 11.42
CA ASP A 199 1.54 -13.47 12.66
C ASP A 199 2.42 -12.19 12.66
N LEU A 200 2.68 -11.61 11.48
CA LEU A 200 3.62 -10.50 11.31
C LEU A 200 3.02 -9.13 11.65
N PHE A 201 1.70 -9.04 11.77
CA PHE A 201 0.99 -7.77 11.83
C PHE A 201 0.18 -7.61 13.11
N ALA A 202 -0.06 -6.36 13.49
CA ALA A 202 -0.93 -6.03 14.60
C ALA A 202 -2.41 -5.92 14.15
N ALA A 203 -2.64 -5.46 12.93
CA ALA A 203 -3.97 -5.34 12.32
C ALA A 203 -3.88 -5.14 10.81
N GLY A 204 -4.98 -5.38 10.10
CA GLY A 204 -5.11 -5.14 8.66
C GLY A 204 -6.23 -4.19 8.28
N ILE A 205 -6.05 -3.53 7.11
CA ILE A 205 -7.07 -2.72 6.43
C ILE A 205 -7.16 -3.16 4.98
N ALA A 206 -8.32 -3.68 4.58
CA ALA A 206 -8.55 -4.22 3.25
C ALA A 206 -9.69 -3.49 2.55
N ARG A 207 -9.37 -2.71 1.49
CA ARG A 207 -10.36 -1.91 0.76
C ARG A 207 -10.71 -2.55 -0.59
N SER A 208 -11.99 -2.77 -0.86
CA SER A 208 -12.54 -3.28 -2.14
C SER A 208 -11.77 -4.50 -2.67
N GLY A 209 -11.59 -5.52 -1.82
CA GLY A 209 -10.81 -6.70 -2.15
C GLY A 209 -11.64 -7.84 -2.74
N ALA A 210 -10.92 -8.84 -3.25
CA ALA A 210 -11.48 -10.12 -3.71
C ALA A 210 -10.90 -11.25 -2.85
N TYR A 211 -11.70 -11.85 -2.00
CA TYR A 211 -11.21 -12.80 -0.99
C TYR A 211 -11.47 -14.26 -1.35
N ASN A 212 -12.37 -14.50 -2.29
CA ASN A 212 -12.65 -15.83 -2.84
C ASN A 212 -12.44 -15.83 -4.36
N ARG A 213 -11.37 -16.46 -4.82
CA ARG A 213 -10.99 -16.51 -6.24
C ARG A 213 -11.88 -17.41 -7.08
N THR A 214 -12.67 -18.29 -6.46
CA THR A 214 -13.66 -19.07 -7.22
C THR A 214 -14.74 -18.19 -7.87
N PHE A 215 -14.87 -16.92 -7.44
CA PHE A 215 -15.74 -15.91 -8.08
C PHE A 215 -15.09 -15.24 -9.31
N THR A 216 -13.81 -15.53 -9.59
CA THR A 216 -13.11 -15.12 -10.80
C THR A 216 -12.54 -16.34 -11.52
N PRO A 217 -13.38 -17.32 -11.95
CA PRO A 217 -12.94 -18.66 -12.32
C PRO A 217 -12.21 -18.73 -13.67
N PHE A 218 -12.15 -17.64 -14.42
CA PHE A 218 -11.47 -17.56 -15.72
C PHE A 218 -10.16 -16.74 -15.66
N GLY A 219 -9.48 -16.77 -14.52
CA GLY A 219 -8.24 -16.04 -14.29
C GLY A 219 -8.40 -14.73 -13.53
N PHE A 220 -7.29 -14.21 -13.05
CA PHE A 220 -7.19 -12.93 -12.34
C PHE A 220 -5.74 -12.43 -12.33
N GLN A 221 -5.56 -11.12 -12.49
CA GLN A 221 -4.23 -10.51 -12.61
C GLN A 221 -3.42 -11.17 -13.76
N ARG A 222 -2.34 -11.87 -13.47
CA ARG A 222 -1.56 -12.66 -14.43
C ARG A 222 -1.81 -14.15 -14.35
N GLU A 223 -2.77 -14.60 -13.56
CA GLU A 223 -3.21 -15.99 -13.59
C GLU A 223 -4.14 -16.21 -14.75
N GLU A 224 -3.72 -17.04 -15.69
CA GLU A 224 -4.45 -17.37 -16.91
C GLU A 224 -5.16 -18.71 -16.84
N ARG A 225 -4.76 -19.60 -15.91
CA ARG A 225 -5.43 -20.89 -15.69
C ARG A 225 -6.81 -20.66 -15.12
N THR A 226 -7.79 -21.36 -15.67
CA THR A 226 -9.16 -21.35 -15.13
C THR A 226 -9.25 -22.14 -13.83
N TYR A 227 -10.33 -21.93 -13.06
CA TYR A 227 -10.60 -22.71 -11.86
C TYR A 227 -10.60 -24.23 -12.12
N TRP A 228 -11.16 -24.66 -13.26
CA TRP A 228 -11.26 -26.10 -13.58
C TRP A 228 -9.92 -26.71 -14.02
N GLU A 229 -8.98 -25.89 -14.46
CA GLU A 229 -7.60 -26.32 -14.79
C GLU A 229 -6.71 -26.37 -13.55
N ALA A 230 -6.94 -25.48 -12.56
CA ALA A 230 -6.11 -25.36 -11.36
C ALA A 230 -6.93 -25.12 -10.08
N PRO A 231 -7.89 -25.98 -9.72
CA PRO A 231 -8.78 -25.75 -8.58
C PRO A 231 -8.03 -25.61 -7.25
N GLU A 232 -6.94 -26.35 -7.09
CA GLU A 232 -6.08 -26.30 -5.88
C GLU A 232 -5.47 -24.91 -5.70
N LEU A 233 -5.01 -24.30 -6.81
CA LEU A 233 -4.43 -22.94 -6.78
C LEU A 233 -5.47 -21.89 -6.35
N TYR A 234 -6.68 -21.96 -6.88
CA TYR A 234 -7.74 -21.02 -6.53
C TYR A 234 -8.12 -21.12 -5.06
N ASN A 235 -8.21 -22.33 -4.53
CA ASN A 235 -8.44 -22.56 -3.11
C ASN A 235 -7.25 -22.09 -2.25
N TYR A 236 -6.04 -22.44 -2.67
CA TYR A 236 -4.79 -22.01 -2.04
C TYR A 236 -4.68 -20.48 -1.95
N MET A 237 -4.98 -19.75 -3.02
CA MET A 237 -4.88 -18.30 -3.04
C MET A 237 -6.04 -17.58 -2.34
N SER A 238 -7.18 -18.23 -2.07
CA SER A 238 -8.38 -17.59 -1.51
C SER A 238 -8.31 -17.47 0.01
N PRO A 239 -8.09 -16.27 0.59
CA PRO A 239 -8.07 -16.12 2.05
C PRO A 239 -9.43 -16.45 2.69
N PHE A 240 -10.53 -16.40 1.93
CA PHE A 240 -11.83 -16.85 2.40
C PHE A 240 -11.82 -18.31 2.88
N MET A 241 -11.08 -19.19 2.20
CA MET A 241 -10.95 -20.62 2.56
C MET A 241 -10.12 -20.84 3.84
N HIS A 242 -9.53 -19.77 4.36
CA HIS A 242 -8.66 -19.75 5.53
C HIS A 242 -9.08 -18.68 6.54
N ALA A 243 -10.37 -18.32 6.53
CA ALA A 243 -10.93 -17.30 7.42
C ALA A 243 -10.82 -17.66 8.90
N ASP A 244 -10.77 -18.96 9.20
CA ASP A 244 -10.53 -19.54 10.53
C ASP A 244 -9.14 -19.21 11.10
N LYS A 245 -8.20 -18.81 10.24
CA LYS A 245 -6.81 -18.46 10.59
C LYS A 245 -6.56 -16.97 10.74
N VAL A 246 -7.55 -16.13 10.45
CA VAL A 246 -7.41 -14.67 10.62
C VAL A 246 -7.58 -14.32 12.09
N ASN A 247 -6.46 -14.18 12.79
CA ASN A 247 -6.41 -13.91 14.23
C ASN A 247 -6.32 -12.41 14.53
N GLU A 248 -5.67 -11.64 13.67
CA GLU A 248 -5.51 -10.21 13.84
C GLU A 248 -6.76 -9.44 13.42
N PRO A 249 -7.02 -8.28 14.07
CA PRO A 249 -8.12 -7.41 13.70
C PRO A 249 -8.07 -6.98 12.22
N LEU A 250 -9.18 -7.15 11.48
CA LEU A 250 -9.29 -6.79 10.06
C LEU A 250 -10.44 -5.83 9.79
N LEU A 251 -10.11 -4.63 9.31
CA LEU A 251 -11.07 -3.66 8.78
C LEU A 251 -11.29 -3.90 7.29
N LEU A 252 -12.54 -4.19 6.92
CA LEU A 252 -13.00 -4.31 5.55
C LEU A 252 -13.78 -3.05 5.16
N ILE A 253 -13.43 -2.41 4.05
CA ILE A 253 -14.13 -1.25 3.50
C ILE A 253 -14.47 -1.54 2.04
N HIS A 254 -15.72 -1.33 1.61
CA HIS A 254 -16.15 -1.64 0.26
C HIS A 254 -17.21 -0.66 -0.25
N GLY A 255 -17.13 -0.28 -1.52
CA GLY A 255 -18.18 0.47 -2.20
C GLY A 255 -19.38 -0.43 -2.51
N GLU A 256 -20.60 -0.02 -2.18
CA GLU A 256 -21.79 -0.84 -2.41
C GLU A 256 -22.10 -1.11 -3.89
N GLU A 257 -21.63 -0.23 -4.78
CA GLU A 257 -21.81 -0.34 -6.22
C GLU A 257 -20.51 -0.72 -6.93
N ASP A 258 -19.58 -1.41 -6.24
CA ASP A 258 -18.37 -1.91 -6.87
C ASP A 258 -18.73 -2.94 -7.95
N ASN A 259 -18.50 -2.55 -9.20
CA ASN A 259 -18.80 -3.34 -10.39
C ASN A 259 -17.54 -3.90 -11.07
N ASN A 260 -16.40 -3.82 -10.44
CA ASN A 260 -15.19 -4.50 -10.89
C ASN A 260 -15.40 -6.02 -10.78
N SER A 261 -15.19 -6.74 -11.86
CA SER A 261 -15.55 -8.15 -11.99
C SER A 261 -14.94 -9.09 -10.93
N GLY A 262 -13.80 -8.72 -10.36
CA GLY A 262 -13.14 -9.51 -9.32
C GLY A 262 -13.55 -9.14 -7.89
N THR A 263 -14.11 -7.96 -7.69
CA THR A 263 -14.26 -7.33 -6.36
C THR A 263 -15.71 -6.93 -6.03
N PHE A 264 -16.69 -7.66 -6.53
CA PHE A 264 -18.08 -7.39 -6.14
C PHE A 264 -18.25 -7.34 -4.60
N PRO A 265 -19.13 -6.49 -4.05
CA PRO A 265 -19.30 -6.30 -2.60
C PRO A 265 -19.54 -7.57 -1.79
N VAL A 266 -20.14 -8.58 -2.41
CA VAL A 266 -20.35 -9.91 -1.82
C VAL A 266 -19.04 -10.55 -1.31
N GLN A 267 -17.89 -10.22 -1.91
CA GLN A 267 -16.58 -10.67 -1.46
C GLN A 267 -16.29 -10.25 -0.01
N SER A 268 -16.43 -8.95 0.29
CA SER A 268 -16.22 -8.43 1.64
C SER A 268 -17.30 -8.89 2.63
N ILE A 269 -18.56 -8.92 2.20
CA ILE A 269 -19.68 -9.35 3.06
C ILE A 269 -19.48 -10.80 3.51
N ARG A 270 -19.15 -11.70 2.59
CA ARG A 270 -18.95 -13.13 2.92
C ARG A 270 -17.70 -13.38 3.74
N PHE A 271 -16.61 -12.67 3.44
CA PHE A 271 -15.38 -12.80 4.20
C PHE A 271 -15.53 -12.27 5.64
N PHE A 272 -16.19 -11.12 5.82
CA PHE A 272 -16.56 -10.61 7.14
C PHE A 272 -17.37 -11.63 7.94
N ASN A 273 -18.41 -12.21 7.32
CA ASN A 273 -19.25 -13.20 8.00
C ASN A 273 -18.45 -14.46 8.40
N ALA A 274 -17.52 -14.91 7.55
CA ALA A 274 -16.67 -16.04 7.85
C ALA A 274 -15.74 -15.76 9.04
N ILE A 275 -15.03 -14.63 9.05
CA ILE A 275 -14.16 -14.22 10.16
C ILE A 275 -14.96 -14.11 11.47
N LYS A 276 -16.13 -13.47 11.43
CA LYS A 276 -17.01 -13.32 12.60
C LYS A 276 -17.54 -14.67 13.08
N GLY A 277 -17.86 -15.58 12.17
CA GLY A 277 -18.32 -16.94 12.49
C GLY A 277 -17.27 -17.76 13.23
N HIS A 278 -15.99 -17.52 12.98
CA HIS A 278 -14.86 -18.11 13.70
C HIS A 278 -14.42 -17.32 14.95
N GLY A 279 -15.15 -16.25 15.33
CA GLY A 279 -14.84 -15.44 16.52
C GLY A 279 -13.78 -14.36 16.31
N GLY A 280 -13.29 -14.17 15.08
CA GLY A 280 -12.27 -13.17 14.76
C GLY A 280 -12.77 -11.72 14.93
N THR A 281 -11.85 -10.81 15.15
CA THR A 281 -12.10 -9.36 15.26
C THR A 281 -12.14 -8.74 13.87
N SER A 282 -13.33 -8.35 13.42
CA SER A 282 -13.47 -7.68 12.11
C SER A 282 -14.58 -6.63 12.15
N LYS A 283 -14.41 -5.58 11.34
CA LYS A 283 -15.39 -4.55 11.04
C LYS A 283 -15.59 -4.46 9.53
N LEU A 284 -16.84 -4.34 9.09
CA LEU A 284 -17.20 -4.11 7.70
C LEU A 284 -17.84 -2.74 7.55
N VAL A 285 -17.28 -1.91 6.68
CA VAL A 285 -17.80 -0.59 6.31
C VAL A 285 -18.23 -0.63 4.84
N MET A 286 -19.52 -0.50 4.60
CA MET A 286 -20.10 -0.37 3.26
C MET A 286 -20.30 1.09 2.94
N LEU A 287 -19.75 1.55 1.80
CA LEU A 287 -19.84 2.93 1.36
C LEU A 287 -20.94 3.06 0.32
N PRO A 288 -22.07 3.73 0.66
CA PRO A 288 -23.22 3.83 -0.23
C PRO A 288 -22.87 4.50 -1.56
N ARG A 289 -23.35 3.92 -2.67
CA ARG A 289 -23.19 4.43 -4.03
C ARG A 289 -21.75 4.61 -4.51
N GLU A 290 -20.78 4.06 -3.78
CA GLU A 290 -19.39 4.04 -4.22
C GLU A 290 -19.09 2.80 -5.04
N SER A 291 -18.31 3.00 -6.10
CA SER A 291 -17.79 1.93 -6.95
C SER A 291 -16.44 1.42 -6.41
N HIS A 292 -15.60 0.82 -7.28
CA HIS A 292 -14.27 0.33 -6.91
C HIS A 292 -13.34 1.42 -6.37
N GLY A 293 -13.45 2.65 -6.88
CA GLY A 293 -12.79 3.86 -6.37
C GLY A 293 -13.82 4.81 -5.77
N TYR A 294 -13.52 5.39 -4.61
CA TYR A 294 -14.45 6.25 -3.85
C TYR A 294 -14.35 7.70 -4.30
N ARG A 295 -15.49 8.40 -4.39
CA ARG A 295 -15.56 9.76 -4.94
C ARG A 295 -16.30 10.75 -4.06
N ALA A 296 -17.37 10.33 -3.36
CA ALA A 296 -18.11 11.23 -2.49
C ALA A 296 -17.25 11.66 -1.30
N LYS A 297 -17.27 12.95 -1.01
CA LYS A 297 -16.50 13.52 0.11
C LYS A 297 -16.84 12.85 1.43
N GLU A 298 -18.13 12.60 1.67
CA GLU A 298 -18.66 11.97 2.89
C GLU A 298 -18.10 10.54 3.04
N SER A 299 -18.14 9.75 1.96
CA SER A 299 -17.60 8.39 1.92
C SER A 299 -16.08 8.38 2.17
N ILE A 300 -15.35 9.30 1.55
CA ILE A 300 -13.91 9.44 1.73
C ILE A 300 -13.57 9.82 3.17
N LEU A 301 -14.26 10.79 3.75
CA LEU A 301 -14.04 11.22 5.13
C LEU A 301 -14.38 10.11 6.13
N HIS A 302 -15.50 9.38 5.89
CA HIS A 302 -15.88 8.24 6.71
C HIS A 302 -14.84 7.11 6.62
N MET A 303 -14.39 6.76 5.42
CA MET A 303 -13.31 5.80 5.21
C MET A 303 -12.05 6.19 5.99
N LEU A 304 -11.60 7.45 5.88
CA LEU A 304 -10.40 7.93 6.58
C LEU A 304 -10.57 7.88 8.10
N TYR A 305 -11.75 8.24 8.61
CA TYR A 305 -12.07 8.14 10.03
C TYR A 305 -12.01 6.69 10.54
N GLU A 306 -12.61 5.76 9.81
CA GLU A 306 -12.62 4.35 10.17
C GLU A 306 -11.22 3.74 10.15
N MET A 307 -10.40 4.10 9.14
CA MET A 307 -9.01 3.66 9.07
C MET A 307 -8.17 4.24 10.21
N ASP A 308 -8.34 5.53 10.53
CA ASP A 308 -7.61 6.19 11.62
C ASP A 308 -7.97 5.57 12.97
N SER A 309 -9.25 5.43 13.27
CA SER A 309 -9.75 4.79 14.50
C SER A 309 -9.24 3.36 14.64
N TRP A 310 -9.22 2.59 13.54
CA TRP A 310 -8.73 1.22 13.53
C TRP A 310 -7.24 1.11 13.84
N LEU A 311 -6.45 1.96 13.19
CA LEU A 311 -5.00 2.02 13.38
C LEU A 311 -4.63 2.51 14.78
N GLU A 312 -5.29 3.54 15.30
CA GLU A 312 -5.07 4.01 16.68
C GLU A 312 -5.36 2.91 17.70
N THR A 313 -6.45 2.16 17.52
CA THR A 313 -6.87 1.12 18.47
C THR A 313 -5.99 -0.14 18.38
N HIS A 314 -5.75 -0.65 17.18
CA HIS A 314 -5.19 -1.99 17.00
C HIS A 314 -3.70 -2.01 16.64
N VAL A 315 -3.12 -0.86 16.26
CA VAL A 315 -1.70 -0.77 15.91
C VAL A 315 -0.97 0.13 16.91
N LYS A 316 -1.31 1.42 16.98
CA LYS A 316 -0.57 2.38 17.76
C LYS A 316 -0.68 2.12 19.27
N ASN A 317 -1.89 1.83 19.75
CA ASN A 317 -2.19 1.60 21.17
C ASN A 317 -2.37 0.11 21.52
N LYS A 318 -1.86 -0.82 20.70
CA LYS A 318 -2.03 -2.27 20.88
C LYS A 318 -1.72 -2.76 22.30
N ASN A 319 -0.76 -2.15 22.99
CA ASN A 319 -0.30 -2.55 24.31
C ASN A 319 -0.80 -1.63 25.45
N THR A 320 -1.57 -0.59 25.16
CA THR A 320 -2.21 0.23 26.20
C THR A 320 -3.54 -0.41 26.55
N LYS A 321 -3.69 -0.87 27.82
CA LYS A 321 -5.02 -1.27 28.32
C LYS A 321 -5.98 -0.10 28.07
N PRO A 322 -7.23 -0.36 27.63
CA PRO A 322 -8.25 0.70 27.61
C PRO A 322 -8.30 1.34 28.98
N ASP A 323 -8.15 2.66 29.02
CA ASP A 323 -8.36 3.42 30.24
C ASP A 323 -9.83 3.22 30.64
N ASP A 324 -10.06 2.55 31.77
CA ASP A 324 -11.37 2.15 32.32
C ASP A 324 -12.21 3.37 32.79
N THR A 325 -11.86 4.56 32.31
CA THR A 325 -12.42 5.84 32.81
C THR A 325 -13.50 6.47 31.92
N THR A 326 -14.04 5.78 30.90
CA THR A 326 -15.10 6.36 30.04
C THR A 326 -16.42 5.59 30.09
N ILE A 327 -16.74 4.92 31.19
CA ILE A 327 -18.13 4.62 31.54
C ILE A 327 -18.58 5.71 32.51
N ARG A 328 -18.81 6.92 32.05
CA ARG A 328 -19.67 7.85 32.75
C ARG A 328 -21.03 7.87 32.07
N LYS A 329 -21.95 7.25 32.79
CA LYS A 329 -23.40 7.45 32.82
C LYS A 329 -23.84 8.78 32.20
N ASN A 330 -24.71 8.66 31.17
CA ASN A 330 -26.02 9.33 31.23
C ASN A 330 -26.96 8.59 30.26
#